data_7107d764fdfe2829a322a9953c88ef87
#
_entry.id   7107d764fdfe2829a322a9953c88ef87
#
_cell.length_a   1.000
_cell.length_b   1.000
_cell.length_c   1.000
_cell.angle_alpha   90.00
_cell.angle_beta   90.00
_cell.angle_gamma   90.00
#
_symmetry.space_group_name_H-M   'P 1'
#
loop_
_entity.id
_entity.type
_entity.pdbx_description
1 polymer ?
#
loop_
_entity_poly.entity_id
_entity_poly.type
_entity_poly.pdbx_seq_one_letter_code
_entity_poly.pdbx_strand_id
1 'polypeptide(L)'
;MKITIVVPCYNEEEVLIDTTQQLTTVVKQLECAFELKADVLYVDDGSKDATWEMIQKFAAEDTHIHGLKLAHNVGHQRALWAGLDVAAKSADAMVSIDADLQDDVTVIEKMVARFLDGNDIVYGVRRNRPTDSFFKKWTALAFYKFVRLLGGDVLYNHADFRLMSRRAVLSLMDFPERNLFLRGMVYSLGYPHSLVYYDRRARQAGESKYPFRKMMSFALDGITSFSIK
;
A
#
# COMPACT_ATOMS: atom_id res chain seq x y z
N MET A 1 19.59 -0.93 10.19
CA MET A 1 18.33 -1.34 9.54
C MET A 1 17.71 -0.14 8.86
N LYS A 2 17.05 -0.34 7.71
CA LYS A 2 16.39 0.73 6.94
C LYS A 2 14.95 0.36 6.60
N ILE A 3 14.02 1.28 6.83
CA ILE A 3 12.60 1.17 6.46
C ILE A 3 12.31 2.20 5.36
N THR A 4 11.64 1.79 4.27
CA THR A 4 11.18 2.71 3.23
C THR A 4 9.66 2.71 3.15
N ILE A 5 9.05 3.89 3.26
CA ILE A 5 7.60 4.08 3.08
C ILE A 5 7.36 4.35 1.59
N VAL A 6 6.66 3.46 0.91
CA VAL A 6 6.37 3.54 -0.54
C VAL A 6 4.97 4.11 -0.74
N VAL A 7 4.88 5.23 -1.47
CA VAL A 7 3.64 5.99 -1.65
C VAL A 7 3.37 6.17 -3.15
N PRO A 8 2.50 5.36 -3.76
CA PRO A 8 2.09 5.57 -5.14
C PRO A 8 1.19 6.81 -5.26
N CYS A 9 1.47 7.68 -6.24
CA CYS A 9 0.78 8.93 -6.47
C CYS A 9 0.30 9.03 -7.93
N TYR A 10 -0.92 9.54 -8.13
CA TYR A 10 -1.43 9.91 -9.44
C TYR A 10 -2.41 11.07 -9.34
N ASN A 11 -1.99 12.27 -9.73
CA ASN A 11 -2.74 13.52 -9.59
C ASN A 11 -3.19 13.74 -8.13
N GLU A 12 -2.23 13.90 -7.24
CA GLU A 12 -2.43 14.04 -5.78
C GLU A 12 -1.92 15.40 -5.26
N GLU A 13 -1.79 16.44 -6.13
CA GLU A 13 -1.26 17.77 -5.76
C GLU A 13 -2.00 18.40 -4.57
N GLU A 14 -3.32 18.16 -4.44
CA GLU A 14 -4.14 18.73 -3.37
C GLU A 14 -3.82 18.21 -1.97
N VAL A 15 -3.29 16.98 -1.86
CA VAL A 15 -3.07 16.30 -0.57
C VAL A 15 -1.60 16.07 -0.26
N LEU A 16 -0.71 16.21 -1.23
CA LEU A 16 0.67 15.78 -1.14
C LEU A 16 1.48 16.57 -0.09
N ILE A 17 1.18 17.85 0.15
CA ILE A 17 1.83 18.66 1.19
C ILE A 17 1.54 18.06 2.57
N ASP A 18 0.27 17.84 2.90
CA ASP A 18 -0.13 17.31 4.19
C ASP A 18 0.39 15.89 4.40
N THR A 19 0.36 15.08 3.32
CA THR A 19 0.91 13.72 3.32
C THR A 19 2.39 13.72 3.64
N THR A 20 3.15 14.60 3.00
CA THR A 20 4.59 14.72 3.21
C THR A 20 4.91 15.16 4.64
N GLN A 21 4.21 16.14 5.19
CA GLN A 21 4.40 16.59 6.57
C GLN A 21 4.15 15.47 7.59
N GLN A 22 3.07 14.71 7.41
CA GLN A 22 2.75 13.61 8.31
C GLN A 22 3.76 12.46 8.19
N LEU A 23 4.15 12.08 6.97
CA LEU A 23 5.13 11.00 6.77
C LEU A 23 6.54 11.39 7.25
N THR A 24 6.99 12.63 7.05
CA THR A 24 8.26 13.13 7.61
C THR A 24 8.25 13.07 9.13
N THR A 25 7.11 13.37 9.76
CA THR A 25 6.97 13.23 11.22
C THR A 25 7.11 11.77 11.64
N VAL A 26 6.46 10.83 10.92
CA VAL A 26 6.58 9.39 11.18
C VAL A 26 8.02 8.92 10.99
N VAL A 27 8.71 9.33 9.93
CA VAL A 27 10.12 8.99 9.69
C VAL A 27 10.97 9.36 10.92
N LYS A 28 10.88 10.58 11.41
CA LYS A 28 11.62 11.04 12.60
C LYS A 28 11.27 10.25 13.86
N GLN A 29 9.99 9.91 14.04
CA GLN A 29 9.54 9.07 15.15
C GLN A 29 10.13 7.66 15.09
N LEU A 30 10.14 7.03 13.90
CA LEU A 30 10.73 5.71 13.72
C LEU A 30 12.22 5.69 14.00
N GLU A 31 12.95 6.69 13.51
CA GLU A 31 14.40 6.82 13.74
C GLU A 31 14.73 6.98 15.23
N CYS A 32 13.93 7.79 15.94
CA CYS A 32 14.11 8.00 17.38
C CYS A 32 13.72 6.78 18.21
N ALA A 33 12.58 6.12 17.89
CA ALA A 33 12.04 5.04 18.70
C ALA A 33 12.79 3.71 18.53
N PHE A 34 13.35 3.45 17.34
CA PHE A 34 13.92 2.15 16.99
C PHE A 34 15.40 2.20 16.58
N GLU A 35 16.05 3.35 16.64
CA GLU A 35 17.44 3.55 16.22
C GLU A 35 17.74 3.01 14.80
N LEU A 36 16.81 3.22 13.88
CA LEU A 36 16.89 2.80 12.48
C LEU A 36 16.95 3.98 11.53
N LYS A 37 17.18 3.74 10.25
CA LYS A 37 17.01 4.73 9.18
C LYS A 37 15.63 4.57 8.55
N ALA A 38 14.94 5.68 8.28
CA ALA A 38 13.66 5.64 7.58
C ALA A 38 13.63 6.69 6.48
N ASP A 39 12.94 6.38 5.37
CA ASP A 39 12.72 7.31 4.27
C ASP A 39 11.36 7.08 3.59
N VAL A 40 10.99 8.01 2.71
CA VAL A 40 9.77 7.98 1.91
C VAL A 40 10.15 7.92 0.44
N LEU A 41 9.59 6.96 -0.29
CA LEU A 41 9.69 6.85 -1.75
C LEU A 41 8.33 7.12 -2.38
N TYR A 42 8.15 8.32 -2.94
CA TYR A 42 7.01 8.64 -3.78
C TYR A 42 7.17 8.03 -5.16
N VAL A 43 6.11 7.39 -5.67
CA VAL A 43 6.08 6.82 -7.01
C VAL A 43 5.03 7.55 -7.83
N ASP A 44 5.45 8.45 -8.70
CA ASP A 44 4.57 9.18 -9.61
C ASP A 44 4.16 8.29 -10.79
N ASP A 45 2.89 7.92 -10.85
CA ASP A 45 2.30 7.10 -11.91
C ASP A 45 1.89 7.93 -13.14
N GLY A 46 2.79 8.81 -13.59
CA GLY A 46 2.58 9.65 -14.76
C GLY A 46 1.50 10.71 -14.54
N SER A 47 1.56 11.44 -13.44
CA SER A 47 0.66 12.56 -13.13
C SER A 47 0.70 13.65 -14.20
N LYS A 48 -0.43 14.36 -14.32
CA LYS A 48 -0.62 15.47 -15.28
C LYS A 48 -0.76 16.82 -14.59
N ASP A 49 -0.85 16.82 -13.27
CA ASP A 49 -0.88 17.99 -12.39
C ASP A 49 0.51 18.27 -11.80
N ALA A 50 0.61 19.11 -10.79
CA ALA A 50 1.87 19.49 -10.17
C ALA A 50 2.47 18.43 -9.22
N THR A 51 1.90 17.22 -9.14
CA THR A 51 2.37 16.15 -8.21
C THR A 51 3.87 15.88 -8.36
N TRP A 52 4.38 15.69 -9.59
CA TRP A 52 5.79 15.39 -9.79
C TRP A 52 6.73 16.53 -9.41
N GLU A 53 6.40 17.75 -9.81
CA GLU A 53 7.16 18.96 -9.46
C GLU A 53 7.26 19.13 -7.94
N MET A 54 6.17 18.83 -7.21
CA MET A 54 6.16 18.87 -5.75
C MET A 54 7.07 17.79 -5.16
N ILE A 55 7.02 16.55 -5.66
CA ILE A 55 7.91 15.47 -5.21
C ILE A 55 9.38 15.85 -5.41
N GLN A 56 9.74 16.42 -6.57
CA GLN A 56 11.10 16.87 -6.85
C GLN A 56 11.56 17.96 -5.85
N LYS A 57 10.67 18.91 -5.54
CA LYS A 57 10.96 19.96 -4.56
C LYS A 57 11.19 19.36 -3.17
N PHE A 58 10.32 18.48 -2.70
CA PHE A 58 10.48 17.84 -1.39
C PHE A 58 11.78 17.02 -1.30
N ALA A 59 12.13 16.28 -2.36
CA ALA A 59 13.37 15.52 -2.40
C ALA A 59 14.63 16.38 -2.43
N ALA A 60 14.53 17.63 -2.91
CA ALA A 60 15.62 18.60 -2.87
C ALA A 60 15.79 19.26 -1.48
N GLU A 61 14.69 19.36 -0.73
CA GLU A 61 14.65 20.02 0.60
C GLU A 61 14.90 19.04 1.76
N ASP A 62 14.55 17.73 1.60
CA ASP A 62 14.68 16.71 2.65
C ASP A 62 15.30 15.42 2.10
N THR A 63 16.45 15.04 2.65
CA THR A 63 17.19 13.83 2.25
C THR A 63 16.47 12.51 2.56
N HIS A 64 15.41 12.53 3.37
CA HIS A 64 14.56 11.37 3.63
C HIS A 64 13.50 11.16 2.55
N ILE A 65 13.35 12.08 1.60
CA ILE A 65 12.33 12.00 0.55
C ILE A 65 12.99 11.68 -0.78
N HIS A 66 12.44 10.68 -1.45
CA HIS A 66 12.86 10.22 -2.77
C HIS A 66 11.68 10.18 -3.72
N GLY A 67 11.94 10.37 -5.02
CA GLY A 67 10.93 10.29 -6.08
C GLY A 67 11.31 9.26 -7.15
N LEU A 68 10.35 8.47 -7.58
CA LEU A 68 10.40 7.60 -8.75
C LEU A 68 9.30 8.03 -9.72
N LYS A 69 9.66 8.45 -10.94
CA LYS A 69 8.70 8.82 -11.97
C LYS A 69 8.55 7.70 -12.99
N LEU A 70 7.33 7.26 -13.23
CA LEU A 70 7.02 6.34 -14.32
C LEU A 70 6.77 7.12 -15.62
N ALA A 71 7.08 6.49 -16.75
CA ALA A 71 6.98 7.13 -18.07
C ALA A 71 5.52 7.48 -18.45
N HIS A 72 4.53 6.73 -17.94
CA HIS A 72 3.11 6.94 -18.15
C HIS A 72 2.30 6.26 -17.07
N ASN A 73 1.01 6.55 -16.98
CA ASN A 73 0.13 5.88 -16.02
C ASN A 73 -0.01 4.39 -16.35
N VAL A 74 0.43 3.56 -15.41
CA VAL A 74 0.37 2.09 -15.47
C VAL A 74 -0.63 1.49 -14.49
N GLY A 75 -1.21 2.34 -13.63
CA GLY A 75 -2.17 2.00 -12.59
C GLY A 75 -1.54 1.69 -11.23
N HIS A 76 -2.31 1.93 -10.18
CA HIS A 76 -1.88 1.91 -8.78
C HIS A 76 -1.05 0.67 -8.39
N GLN A 77 -1.50 -0.54 -8.77
CA GLN A 77 -0.82 -1.79 -8.40
C GLN A 77 0.58 -1.90 -9.03
N ARG A 78 0.73 -1.47 -10.29
CA ARG A 78 2.02 -1.49 -10.99
C ARG A 78 2.94 -0.38 -10.49
N ALA A 79 2.40 0.78 -10.15
CA ALA A 79 3.17 1.85 -9.53
C ALA A 79 3.70 1.41 -8.16
N LEU A 80 2.85 0.80 -7.32
CA LEU A 80 3.27 0.23 -6.04
C LEU A 80 4.34 -0.86 -6.24
N TRP A 81 4.15 -1.77 -7.20
CA TRP A 81 5.14 -2.80 -7.54
C TRP A 81 6.50 -2.19 -7.89
N ALA A 82 6.53 -1.18 -8.76
CA ALA A 82 7.77 -0.50 -9.14
C ALA A 82 8.47 0.15 -7.94
N GLY A 83 7.69 0.78 -7.05
CA GLY A 83 8.22 1.36 -5.82
C GLY A 83 8.81 0.31 -4.86
N LEU A 84 8.14 -0.83 -4.69
CA LEU A 84 8.62 -1.94 -3.87
C LEU A 84 9.91 -2.54 -4.44
N ASP A 85 10.01 -2.74 -5.77
CA ASP A 85 11.23 -3.24 -6.43
C ASP A 85 12.42 -2.30 -6.20
N VAL A 86 12.22 -1.00 -6.35
CA VAL A 86 13.26 0.00 -6.12
C VAL A 86 13.67 0.04 -4.65
N ALA A 87 12.71 0.07 -3.72
CA ALA A 87 12.96 0.13 -2.29
C ALA A 87 13.69 -1.14 -1.77
N ALA A 88 13.33 -2.32 -2.28
CA ALA A 88 13.94 -3.60 -1.88
C ALA A 88 15.46 -3.68 -2.14
N LYS A 89 16.00 -2.82 -3.01
CA LYS A 89 17.45 -2.77 -3.27
C LYS A 89 18.26 -2.26 -2.09
N SER A 90 17.65 -1.47 -1.20
CA SER A 90 18.37 -0.84 -0.07
C SER A 90 17.67 -0.94 1.28
N ALA A 91 16.33 -1.11 1.33
CA ALA A 91 15.58 -1.20 2.57
C ALA A 91 15.50 -2.64 3.09
N ASP A 92 15.40 -2.81 4.40
CA ASP A 92 15.20 -4.11 5.07
C ASP A 92 13.71 -4.46 5.18
N ALA A 93 12.84 -3.44 5.25
CA ALA A 93 11.40 -3.60 5.11
C ALA A 93 10.77 -2.37 4.44
N MET A 94 9.63 -2.58 3.80
CA MET A 94 8.88 -1.57 3.07
C MET A 94 7.46 -1.46 3.62
N VAL A 95 6.98 -0.22 3.80
CA VAL A 95 5.58 0.07 4.16
C VAL A 95 4.90 0.67 2.95
N SER A 96 3.83 0.05 2.44
CA SER A 96 2.99 0.64 1.40
C SER A 96 1.82 1.40 2.02
N ILE A 97 1.56 2.62 1.55
CA ILE A 97 0.44 3.46 1.99
C ILE A 97 -0.04 4.35 0.85
N ASP A 98 -1.36 4.64 0.79
CA ASP A 98 -1.95 5.55 -0.18
C ASP A 98 -1.66 7.02 0.19
N ALA A 99 -1.52 7.89 -0.82
CA ALA A 99 -1.23 9.32 -0.62
C ALA A 99 -2.40 10.12 -0.04
N ASP A 100 -3.63 9.57 0.00
CA ASP A 100 -4.86 10.31 0.32
C ASP A 100 -5.14 10.47 1.83
N LEU A 101 -4.21 10.06 2.69
CA LEU A 101 -4.28 10.14 4.16
C LEU A 101 -5.54 9.52 4.79
N GLN A 102 -6.23 8.62 4.09
CA GLN A 102 -7.36 7.89 4.66
C GLN A 102 -6.91 6.83 5.67
N ASP A 103 -5.72 6.27 5.48
CA ASP A 103 -5.13 5.32 6.40
C ASP A 103 -4.29 6.06 7.45
N ASP A 104 -4.35 5.63 8.70
CA ASP A 104 -3.72 6.31 9.81
C ASP A 104 -2.20 6.06 9.82
N VAL A 105 -1.42 7.05 9.42
CA VAL A 105 0.05 6.96 9.35
C VAL A 105 0.72 6.62 10.69
N THR A 106 0.09 6.95 11.82
CA THR A 106 0.64 6.65 13.16
C THR A 106 0.72 5.15 13.45
N VAL A 107 0.01 4.34 12.66
CA VAL A 107 0.02 2.89 12.78
C VAL A 107 1.33 2.27 12.25
N ILE A 108 2.10 3.01 11.46
CA ILE A 108 3.39 2.55 10.89
C ILE A 108 4.35 2.16 12.02
N GLU A 109 4.41 2.93 13.11
CA GLU A 109 5.25 2.59 14.27
C GLU A 109 4.92 1.21 14.83
N LYS A 110 3.62 0.89 14.97
CA LYS A 110 3.16 -0.43 15.44
C LYS A 110 3.49 -1.53 14.43
N MET A 111 3.45 -1.22 13.12
CA MET A 111 3.84 -2.19 12.09
C MET A 111 5.34 -2.50 12.17
N VAL A 112 6.18 -1.49 12.37
CA VAL A 112 7.63 -1.67 12.54
C VAL A 112 7.92 -2.48 13.81
N ALA A 113 7.25 -2.21 14.93
CA ALA A 113 7.40 -3.02 16.14
C ALA A 113 7.06 -4.51 15.88
N ARG A 114 5.96 -4.81 15.18
CA ARG A 114 5.60 -6.18 14.80
C ARG A 114 6.60 -6.84 13.86
N PHE A 115 7.19 -6.07 12.95
CA PHE A 115 8.26 -6.57 12.09
C PHE A 115 9.50 -6.94 12.93
N LEU A 116 9.89 -6.12 13.88
CA LEU A 116 10.99 -6.40 14.82
C LEU A 116 10.73 -7.63 15.70
N ASP A 117 9.46 -7.91 16.01
CA ASP A 117 9.02 -9.16 16.70
C ASP A 117 9.12 -10.42 15.81
N GLY A 118 9.65 -10.30 14.56
CA GLY A 118 9.88 -11.42 13.65
C GLY A 118 8.78 -11.71 12.64
N ASN A 119 7.81 -10.81 12.46
CA ASN A 119 6.81 -10.94 11.40
C ASN A 119 7.33 -10.37 10.09
N ASP A 120 7.24 -11.12 8.99
CA ASP A 120 7.63 -10.65 7.66
C ASP A 120 6.61 -9.74 6.99
N ILE A 121 5.34 -9.93 7.33
CA ILE A 121 4.23 -9.18 6.77
C ILE A 121 3.36 -8.66 7.91
N VAL A 122 3.08 -7.36 7.91
CA VAL A 122 2.16 -6.75 8.88
C VAL A 122 1.06 -6.04 8.12
N TYR A 123 -0.17 -6.56 8.23
CA TYR A 123 -1.32 -6.00 7.55
C TYR A 123 -2.00 -4.92 8.37
N GLY A 124 -2.26 -3.77 7.77
CA GLY A 124 -3.20 -2.78 8.28
C GLY A 124 -4.65 -3.22 8.02
N VAL A 125 -5.43 -3.38 9.07
CA VAL A 125 -6.83 -3.82 9.01
C VAL A 125 -7.75 -2.73 9.54
N ARG A 126 -8.70 -2.31 8.72
CA ARG A 126 -9.70 -1.29 9.09
C ARG A 126 -10.71 -1.86 10.08
N ARG A 127 -10.84 -1.25 11.27
CA ARG A 127 -11.77 -1.72 12.33
C ARG A 127 -13.24 -1.55 11.94
N ASN A 128 -13.62 -0.42 11.36
CA ASN A 128 -15.01 -0.06 11.07
C ASN A 128 -15.19 0.50 9.65
N ARG A 129 -16.28 0.08 9.01
CA ARG A 129 -16.87 0.77 7.86
C ARG A 129 -18.24 1.31 8.30
N PRO A 130 -18.32 2.51 8.89
CA PRO A 130 -19.58 3.03 9.40
C PRO A 130 -20.65 3.28 8.31
N THR A 131 -20.27 3.29 7.02
CA THR A 131 -21.15 3.66 5.91
C THR A 131 -21.57 2.50 5.00
N ASP A 132 -21.24 1.25 5.31
CA ASP A 132 -21.65 0.13 4.45
C ASP A 132 -23.10 -0.23 4.70
N SER A 133 -23.97 0.03 3.68
CA SER A 133 -25.34 -0.43 3.67
C SER A 133 -25.38 -1.97 3.78
N PHE A 134 -26.49 -2.50 4.34
CA PHE A 134 -26.70 -3.95 4.52
C PHE A 134 -26.48 -4.75 3.22
N PHE A 135 -26.85 -4.16 2.08
CA PHE A 135 -26.65 -4.74 0.74
C PHE A 135 -25.17 -4.84 0.34
N LYS A 136 -24.34 -3.83 0.66
CA LYS A 136 -22.89 -3.87 0.40
C LYS A 136 -22.17 -4.92 1.26
N LYS A 137 -22.60 -5.11 2.50
CA LYS A 137 -22.06 -6.18 3.37
C LYS A 137 -22.38 -7.56 2.81
N TRP A 138 -23.59 -7.75 2.30
CA TRP A 138 -24.03 -9.05 1.75
C TRP A 138 -23.31 -9.40 0.46
N THR A 139 -23.17 -8.44 -0.45
CA THR A 139 -22.43 -8.65 -1.71
C THR A 139 -20.94 -8.88 -1.47
N ALA A 140 -20.32 -8.19 -0.50
CA ALA A 140 -18.94 -8.44 -0.10
C ALA A 140 -18.77 -9.85 0.49
N LEU A 141 -19.65 -10.29 1.41
CA LEU A 141 -19.62 -11.64 1.98
C LEU A 141 -19.80 -12.73 0.91
N ALA A 142 -20.71 -12.53 -0.06
CA ALA A 142 -20.91 -13.43 -1.17
C ALA A 142 -19.65 -13.52 -2.05
N PHE A 143 -19.00 -12.39 -2.33
CA PHE A 143 -17.74 -12.34 -3.07
C PHE A 143 -16.62 -13.10 -2.34
N TYR A 144 -16.43 -12.87 -1.03
CA TYR A 144 -15.40 -13.59 -0.27
C TYR A 144 -15.68 -15.09 -0.16
N LYS A 145 -16.96 -15.51 -0.02
CA LYS A 145 -17.34 -16.94 -0.08
C LYS A 145 -17.01 -17.53 -1.45
N PHE A 146 -17.26 -16.79 -2.52
CA PHE A 146 -16.99 -17.23 -3.88
C PHE A 146 -15.47 -17.36 -4.14
N VAL A 147 -14.67 -16.39 -3.72
CA VAL A 147 -13.20 -16.46 -3.83
C VAL A 147 -12.64 -17.64 -3.01
N ARG A 148 -13.17 -17.87 -1.80
CA ARG A 148 -12.79 -19.03 -0.98
C ARG A 148 -13.16 -20.37 -1.63
N LEU A 149 -14.31 -20.44 -2.31
CA LEU A 149 -14.73 -21.64 -3.07
C LEU A 149 -13.79 -21.95 -4.24
N LEU A 150 -13.17 -20.90 -4.83
CA LEU A 150 -12.17 -21.02 -5.89
C LEU A 150 -10.73 -21.29 -5.37
N GLY A 151 -10.57 -21.55 -4.06
CA GLY A 151 -9.29 -21.89 -3.45
C GLY A 151 -8.43 -20.67 -3.08
N GLY A 152 -8.95 -19.44 -3.18
CA GLY A 152 -8.27 -18.21 -2.77
C GLY A 152 -8.59 -17.88 -1.32
N ASP A 153 -7.61 -17.98 -0.41
CA ASP A 153 -7.72 -17.39 0.92
C ASP A 153 -7.33 -15.90 0.85
N VAL A 154 -8.31 -15.03 0.99
CA VAL A 154 -8.10 -13.59 1.02
C VAL A 154 -8.45 -13.07 2.41
N LEU A 155 -7.53 -12.37 3.04
CA LEU A 155 -7.79 -11.76 4.35
C LEU A 155 -8.92 -10.72 4.23
N TYR A 156 -9.92 -10.81 5.10
CA TYR A 156 -11.06 -9.90 5.08
C TYR A 156 -10.63 -8.48 5.49
N ASN A 157 -11.07 -7.47 4.73
CA ASN A 157 -10.97 -6.03 5.08
C ASN A 157 -9.55 -5.45 5.20
N HIS A 158 -8.51 -6.10 4.62
CA HIS A 158 -7.18 -5.50 4.57
C HIS A 158 -7.07 -4.49 3.42
N ALA A 159 -6.30 -3.43 3.67
CA ALA A 159 -5.95 -2.41 2.68
C ALA A 159 -4.62 -2.76 1.99
N ASP A 160 -4.21 -1.94 1.00
CA ASP A 160 -2.85 -1.96 0.48
C ASP A 160 -1.84 -1.36 1.48
N PHE A 161 -2.33 -0.87 2.62
CA PHE A 161 -1.53 -0.43 3.76
C PHE A 161 -0.98 -1.64 4.52
N ARG A 162 0.30 -1.92 4.31
CA ARG A 162 1.01 -3.06 4.92
C ARG A 162 2.51 -2.82 4.99
N LEU A 163 3.17 -3.48 5.93
CA LEU A 163 4.62 -3.61 5.97
C LEU A 163 5.00 -4.98 5.44
N MET A 164 6.06 -5.05 4.64
CA MET A 164 6.65 -6.30 4.15
C MET A 164 8.16 -6.26 4.33
N SER A 165 8.76 -7.36 4.81
CA SER A 165 10.21 -7.55 4.83
C SER A 165 10.79 -7.57 3.42
N ARG A 166 12.10 -7.26 3.28
CA ARG A 166 12.81 -7.40 2.00
C ARG A 166 12.62 -8.79 1.39
N ARG A 167 12.75 -9.86 2.18
CA ARG A 167 12.60 -11.22 1.67
C ARG A 167 11.18 -11.50 1.16
N ALA A 168 10.16 -10.99 1.82
CA ALA A 168 8.79 -11.13 1.36
C ALA A 168 8.55 -10.38 0.04
N VAL A 169 9.11 -9.17 -0.10
CA VAL A 169 9.03 -8.41 -1.35
C VAL A 169 9.80 -9.11 -2.47
N LEU A 170 11.01 -9.60 -2.23
CA LEU A 170 11.76 -10.32 -3.26
C LEU A 170 11.02 -11.58 -3.71
N SER A 171 10.44 -12.37 -2.79
CA SER A 171 9.60 -13.50 -3.16
C SER A 171 8.34 -13.09 -3.94
N LEU A 172 7.78 -11.92 -3.64
CA LEU A 172 6.67 -11.37 -4.41
C LEU A 172 7.11 -11.02 -5.84
N MET A 173 8.31 -10.46 -6.02
CA MET A 173 8.85 -10.10 -7.35
C MET A 173 9.15 -11.32 -8.23
N ASP A 174 9.36 -12.50 -7.66
CA ASP A 174 9.59 -13.76 -8.40
C ASP A 174 8.31 -14.36 -8.98
N PHE A 175 7.12 -13.80 -8.66
CA PHE A 175 5.87 -14.28 -9.24
C PHE A 175 5.77 -13.93 -10.73
N PRO A 176 5.46 -14.89 -11.60
CA PRO A 176 5.40 -14.68 -13.06
C PRO A 176 4.12 -13.98 -13.53
N GLU A 177 3.19 -13.67 -12.62
CA GLU A 177 1.89 -13.09 -12.95
C GLU A 177 2.00 -11.70 -13.56
N ARG A 178 1.38 -11.53 -14.72
CA ARG A 178 1.26 -10.21 -15.38
C ARG A 178 0.09 -9.38 -14.85
N ASN A 179 -0.94 -10.03 -14.34
CA ASN A 179 -2.10 -9.39 -13.75
C ASN A 179 -1.91 -9.29 -12.24
N LEU A 180 -1.41 -8.14 -11.78
CA LEU A 180 -1.08 -7.93 -10.39
C LEU A 180 -2.35 -7.78 -9.53
N PHE A 181 -2.64 -8.80 -8.72
CA PHE A 181 -3.57 -8.70 -7.60
C PHE A 181 -2.78 -8.82 -6.31
N LEU A 182 -2.05 -7.75 -5.95
CA LEU A 182 -1.10 -7.75 -4.85
C LEU A 182 -1.69 -8.22 -3.52
N ARG A 183 -2.97 -7.93 -3.26
CA ARG A 183 -3.65 -8.37 -2.03
C ARG A 183 -3.68 -9.87 -1.88
N GLY A 184 -3.97 -10.59 -2.94
CA GLY A 184 -3.98 -12.05 -2.93
C GLY A 184 -2.59 -12.64 -2.99
N MET A 185 -1.72 -12.10 -3.87
CA MET A 185 -0.35 -12.58 -4.05
C MET A 185 0.45 -12.50 -2.74
N VAL A 186 0.39 -11.38 -2.01
CA VAL A 186 1.10 -11.20 -0.73
C VAL A 186 0.61 -12.21 0.31
N TYR A 187 -0.69 -12.49 0.35
CA TYR A 187 -1.23 -13.49 1.28
C TYR A 187 -0.76 -14.91 0.96
N SER A 188 -0.67 -15.25 -0.33
CA SER A 188 -0.24 -16.58 -0.79
C SER A 188 1.26 -16.87 -0.56
N LEU A 189 2.07 -15.85 -0.22
CA LEU A 189 3.48 -16.04 0.15
C LEU A 189 3.66 -16.93 1.39
N GLY A 190 2.67 -16.96 2.31
CA GLY A 190 2.69 -17.81 3.49
C GLY A 190 3.71 -17.43 4.57
N TYR A 191 4.31 -16.24 4.50
CA TYR A 191 5.25 -15.76 5.50
C TYR A 191 4.59 -15.49 6.86
N PRO A 192 5.36 -15.56 7.98
CA PRO A 192 4.89 -15.12 9.30
C PRO A 192 4.30 -13.72 9.22
N HIS A 193 3.06 -13.56 9.71
CA HIS A 193 2.36 -12.30 9.61
C HIS A 193 1.59 -11.93 10.87
N SER A 194 1.31 -10.64 11.01
CA SER A 194 0.46 -10.10 12.06
C SER A 194 -0.49 -9.03 11.54
N LEU A 195 -1.47 -8.66 12.35
CA LEU A 195 -2.50 -7.67 12.02
C LEU A 195 -2.37 -6.48 12.96
N VAL A 196 -2.45 -5.26 12.40
CA VAL A 196 -2.57 -4.03 13.16
C VAL A 196 -3.86 -3.33 12.75
N TYR A 197 -4.74 -3.10 13.74
CA TYR A 197 -6.05 -2.52 13.50
C TYR A 197 -6.02 -1.01 13.65
N TYR A 198 -6.70 -0.30 12.73
CA TYR A 198 -6.84 1.16 12.77
C TYR A 198 -8.22 1.62 12.28
N ASP A 199 -8.55 2.87 12.61
CA ASP A 199 -9.78 3.49 12.16
C ASP A 199 -9.51 4.36 10.93
N ARG A 200 -10.28 4.16 9.86
CA ARG A 200 -10.13 4.91 8.62
C ARG A 200 -10.62 6.35 8.82
N ARG A 201 -9.81 7.32 8.42
CA ARG A 201 -10.21 8.74 8.39
C ARG A 201 -11.09 9.04 7.18
N ALA A 202 -11.92 10.09 7.28
CA ALA A 202 -12.61 10.62 6.11
C ALA A 202 -11.58 11.19 5.13
N ARG A 203 -11.83 11.07 3.83
CA ARG A 203 -10.96 11.66 2.79
C ARG A 203 -10.95 13.18 2.97
N GLN A 204 -9.78 13.80 2.99
CA GLN A 204 -9.63 15.25 3.18
C GLN A 204 -9.90 16.02 1.88
N ALA A 205 -9.52 15.48 0.71
CA ALA A 205 -9.75 16.09 -0.60
C ALA A 205 -9.79 15.02 -1.71
N GLY A 206 -10.24 15.41 -2.92
CA GLY A 206 -10.25 14.58 -4.13
C GLY A 206 -11.54 13.75 -4.33
N GLU A 207 -11.86 13.50 -5.60
CA GLU A 207 -13.01 12.67 -5.99
C GLU A 207 -12.66 11.18 -5.99
N SER A 208 -13.68 10.32 -5.79
CA SER A 208 -13.52 8.87 -5.90
C SER A 208 -13.17 8.47 -7.34
N LYS A 209 -11.92 8.17 -7.61
CA LYS A 209 -11.39 7.79 -8.93
C LYS A 209 -11.78 6.36 -9.38
N TYR A 210 -12.67 5.66 -8.62
CA TYR A 210 -13.10 4.28 -8.91
C TYR A 210 -14.56 4.19 -9.36
N PRO A 211 -14.87 4.34 -10.66
CA PRO A 211 -16.19 4.05 -11.19
C PRO A 211 -16.47 2.53 -11.11
N PHE A 212 -17.78 2.17 -11.01
CA PHE A 212 -18.27 0.78 -10.89
C PHE A 212 -17.66 -0.19 -11.92
N ARG A 213 -17.37 0.29 -13.14
CA ARG A 213 -16.68 -0.50 -14.18
C ARG A 213 -15.27 -0.95 -13.76
N LYS A 214 -14.49 -0.12 -13.06
CA LYS A 214 -13.17 -0.50 -12.55
C LYS A 214 -13.28 -1.53 -11.43
N MET A 215 -14.29 -1.43 -10.56
CA MET A 215 -14.53 -2.45 -9.53
C MET A 215 -14.87 -3.82 -10.13
N MET A 216 -15.64 -3.85 -11.23
CA MET A 216 -15.98 -5.09 -11.94
C MET A 216 -14.75 -5.68 -12.64
N SER A 217 -13.92 -4.86 -13.28
CA SER A 217 -12.64 -5.29 -13.86
C SER A 217 -11.72 -5.88 -12.81
N PHE A 218 -11.58 -5.25 -11.65
CA PHE A 218 -10.79 -5.77 -10.52
C PHE A 218 -11.30 -7.12 -10.01
N ALA A 219 -12.63 -7.30 -9.97
CA ALA A 219 -13.22 -8.58 -9.58
C ALA A 219 -12.92 -9.68 -10.61
N LEU A 220 -12.98 -9.36 -11.90
CA LEU A 220 -12.66 -10.28 -12.99
C LEU A 220 -11.15 -10.60 -13.03
N ASP A 221 -10.29 -9.61 -12.84
CA ASP A 221 -8.83 -9.80 -12.78
C ASP A 221 -8.46 -10.70 -11.59
N GLY A 222 -9.11 -10.52 -10.43
CA GLY A 222 -8.95 -11.41 -9.28
C GLY A 222 -9.37 -12.85 -9.57
N ILE A 223 -10.50 -13.05 -10.28
CA ILE A 223 -11.00 -14.38 -10.64
C ILE A 223 -10.05 -15.05 -11.65
N THR A 224 -9.60 -14.32 -12.67
CA THR A 224 -8.73 -14.89 -13.72
C THR A 224 -7.31 -15.16 -13.22
N SER A 225 -6.82 -14.41 -12.25
CA SER A 225 -5.49 -14.61 -11.64
C SER A 225 -5.45 -15.84 -10.70
N PHE A 226 -6.59 -16.24 -10.12
CA PHE A 226 -6.67 -17.42 -9.23
C PHE A 226 -7.35 -18.63 -9.86
N SER A 227 -7.90 -18.52 -11.08
CA SER A 227 -8.52 -19.64 -11.81
C SER A 227 -7.48 -20.40 -12.63
N ILE A 228 -6.52 -21.03 -11.94
CA ILE A 228 -5.72 -22.11 -12.53
C ILE A 228 -6.17 -23.40 -11.84
N LYS A 229 -7.22 -24.00 -12.40
CA LYS A 229 -7.47 -25.42 -12.46
C LYS A 229 -8.01 -25.75 -13.81
#